data_1a4e8a7b995363ca43cc32951936bb98
#
_entry.id   1a4e8a7b995363ca43cc32951936bb98
#
_cell.length_a   1.000
_cell.length_b   1.000
_cell.length_c   1.000
_cell.angle_alpha   90.00
_cell.angle_beta   90.00
_cell.angle_gamma   90.00
#
_symmetry.space_group_name_H-M   'P 1'
#
loop_
_entity.id
_entity.type
_entity.pdbx_description
1 polymer ?
#
loop_
_entity_poly.entity_id
_entity_poly.type
_entity_poly.pdbx_seq_one_letter_code
_entity_poly.pdbx_strand_id
1 'polypeptide(L)'
;MFHRLFFVFSWLVLFALAFSAAEPEALKRDLPRLKPTEPADALATFTVKSGFRIELTAAEPFVTDPVAMAFDENSRLFVVEMIGYSEHRDDRLGQVRLLEDENGDGRYDRSTIYAGDLAWPTAIVCHDGGVFIGATPDILYLKDTNGDQKADQR
;
A
#
# COMPACT_ATOMS: atom_id res chain seq x y z
N MET A 1 -13.56 46.22 -63.73
CA MET A 1 -12.60 45.12 -63.71
C MET A 1 -12.69 44.47 -62.36
N PHE A 2 -13.51 43.42 -62.28
CA PHE A 2 -13.92 42.77 -61.02
C PHE A 2 -13.02 41.57 -60.73
N HIS A 3 -12.29 41.59 -59.66
CA HIS A 3 -11.58 40.43 -59.14
C HIS A 3 -12.49 39.69 -58.14
N ARG A 4 -12.94 38.50 -58.52
CA ARG A 4 -13.65 37.60 -57.63
C ARG A 4 -12.63 36.86 -56.76
N LEU A 5 -12.69 37.12 -55.48
CA LEU A 5 -11.94 36.40 -54.44
C LEU A 5 -12.75 35.15 -54.07
N PHE A 6 -12.24 33.96 -54.41
CA PHE A 6 -12.82 32.68 -53.99
C PHE A 6 -12.30 32.38 -52.60
N PHE A 7 -13.16 32.44 -51.60
CA PHE A 7 -12.90 31.86 -50.27
C PHE A 7 -13.17 30.37 -50.33
N VAL A 8 -12.10 29.56 -50.24
CA VAL A 8 -12.20 28.13 -50.02
C VAL A 8 -12.26 27.91 -48.50
N PHE A 9 -13.47 27.64 -48.00
CA PHE A 9 -13.65 27.18 -46.61
C PHE A 9 -13.21 25.71 -46.54
N SER A 10 -12.01 25.49 -46.03
CA SER A 10 -11.52 24.15 -45.68
C SER A 10 -12.16 23.73 -44.37
N TRP A 11 -13.13 22.83 -44.45
CA TRP A 11 -13.70 22.15 -43.31
C TRP A 11 -12.66 21.11 -42.79
N LEU A 12 -11.89 21.51 -41.81
CA LEU A 12 -11.06 20.58 -41.02
C LEU A 12 -11.98 19.89 -40.01
N VAL A 13 -12.51 18.72 -40.42
CA VAL A 13 -13.21 17.83 -39.48
C VAL A 13 -12.15 17.20 -38.59
N LEU A 14 -11.98 17.73 -37.39
CA LEU A 14 -11.22 17.08 -36.33
C LEU A 14 -11.99 15.83 -35.87
N PHE A 15 -11.62 14.68 -36.40
CA PHE A 15 -12.01 13.41 -35.80
C PHE A 15 -11.22 13.23 -34.50
N ALA A 16 -11.80 13.65 -33.39
CA ALA A 16 -11.34 13.23 -32.08
C ALA A 16 -11.66 11.74 -31.93
N LEU A 17 -10.70 10.88 -32.27
CA LEU A 17 -10.72 9.48 -31.88
C LEU A 17 -10.62 9.42 -30.37
N ALA A 18 -11.75 9.37 -29.68
CA ALA A 18 -11.82 8.93 -28.32
C ALA A 18 -11.35 7.47 -28.30
N PHE A 19 -10.08 7.25 -28.04
CA PHE A 19 -9.58 5.94 -27.64
C PHE A 19 -10.19 5.62 -26.27
N SER A 20 -11.41 5.12 -26.26
CA SER A 20 -11.90 4.36 -25.12
C SER A 20 -11.09 3.06 -25.13
N ALA A 21 -10.12 2.97 -24.25
CA ALA A 21 -9.41 1.72 -24.00
C ALA A 21 -10.37 0.75 -23.27
N ALA A 22 -11.38 0.27 -23.99
CA ALA A 22 -12.14 -0.88 -23.53
C ALA A 22 -11.17 -2.07 -23.53
N GLU A 23 -10.93 -2.65 -22.36
CA GLU A 23 -10.16 -3.90 -22.26
C GLU A 23 -10.76 -4.91 -23.26
N PRO A 24 -9.92 -5.57 -24.08
CA PRO A 24 -10.40 -6.59 -24.98
C PRO A 24 -11.19 -7.66 -24.21
N GLU A 25 -12.36 -8.07 -24.68
CA GLU A 25 -13.19 -9.09 -24.02
C GLU A 25 -12.44 -10.43 -23.82
N ALA A 26 -11.44 -10.72 -24.65
CA ALA A 26 -10.55 -11.85 -24.48
C ALA A 26 -9.72 -11.73 -23.18
N LEU A 27 -9.17 -10.54 -22.89
CA LEU A 27 -8.38 -10.30 -21.68
C LEU A 27 -9.23 -10.40 -20.42
N LYS A 28 -10.46 -9.92 -20.45
CA LYS A 28 -11.40 -10.04 -19.31
C LYS A 28 -11.76 -11.51 -19.02
N ARG A 29 -11.83 -12.34 -20.05
CA ARG A 29 -12.12 -13.78 -19.92
C ARG A 29 -10.91 -14.53 -19.40
N ASP A 30 -9.70 -14.18 -19.86
CA ASP A 30 -8.46 -14.88 -19.49
C ASP A 30 -7.90 -14.41 -18.14
N LEU A 31 -8.23 -13.19 -17.72
CA LEU A 31 -7.85 -12.60 -16.42
C LEU A 31 -9.11 -12.14 -15.66
N PRO A 32 -9.91 -13.07 -15.13
CA PRO A 32 -11.11 -12.70 -14.40
C PRO A 32 -10.76 -11.90 -13.16
N ARG A 33 -11.47 -10.79 -12.92
CA ARG A 33 -11.37 -10.04 -11.67
C ARG A 33 -12.04 -10.83 -10.57
N LEU A 34 -11.24 -11.38 -9.67
CA LEU A 34 -11.74 -12.02 -8.47
C LEU A 34 -12.21 -10.94 -7.49
N LYS A 35 -13.28 -11.24 -6.77
CA LYS A 35 -13.70 -10.37 -5.66
C LYS A 35 -12.70 -10.51 -4.51
N PRO A 36 -12.43 -9.42 -3.77
CA PRO A 36 -11.67 -9.52 -2.53
C PRO A 36 -12.32 -10.56 -1.59
N THR A 37 -11.48 -11.26 -0.85
CA THR A 37 -11.94 -12.19 0.18
C THR A 37 -11.83 -11.49 1.52
N GLU A 38 -12.92 -11.51 2.29
CA GLU A 38 -12.93 -10.93 3.64
C GLU A 38 -11.94 -11.66 4.56
N PRO A 39 -11.32 -10.98 5.53
CA PRO A 39 -10.33 -11.60 6.43
C PRO A 39 -10.83 -12.85 7.13
N ALA A 40 -12.10 -12.89 7.51
CA ALA A 40 -12.72 -14.06 8.17
C ALA A 40 -12.71 -15.32 7.29
N ASP A 41 -12.77 -15.16 5.98
CA ASP A 41 -12.85 -16.26 4.99
C ASP A 41 -11.48 -16.54 4.34
N ALA A 42 -10.49 -15.66 4.53
CA ALA A 42 -9.21 -15.72 3.83
C ALA A 42 -8.45 -17.03 4.09
N LEU A 43 -8.44 -17.52 5.33
CA LEU A 43 -7.71 -18.76 5.70
C LEU A 43 -8.20 -19.99 4.92
N ALA A 44 -9.49 -20.04 4.60
CA ALA A 44 -10.07 -21.17 3.86
C ALA A 44 -9.62 -21.22 2.38
N THR A 45 -9.03 -20.16 1.88
CA THR A 45 -8.53 -20.10 0.48
C THR A 45 -7.14 -20.69 0.31
N PHE A 46 -6.41 -20.98 1.40
CA PHE A 46 -5.06 -21.52 1.36
C PHE A 46 -5.04 -23.04 1.42
N THR A 47 -4.20 -23.65 0.60
CA THR A 47 -3.85 -25.07 0.72
C THR A 47 -2.51 -25.18 1.44
N VAL A 48 -2.52 -25.72 2.67
CA VAL A 48 -1.34 -25.82 3.51
C VAL A 48 -0.79 -27.23 3.46
N LYS A 49 0.54 -27.38 3.36
CA LYS A 49 1.22 -28.68 3.36
C LYS A 49 0.98 -29.39 4.71
N SER A 50 0.82 -30.72 4.66
CA SER A 50 0.65 -31.56 5.86
C SER A 50 1.80 -31.31 6.87
N GLY A 51 1.45 -31.13 8.14
CA GLY A 51 2.36 -30.80 9.22
C GLY A 51 2.55 -29.31 9.47
N PHE A 52 1.95 -28.44 8.64
CA PHE A 52 1.92 -26.99 8.83
C PHE A 52 0.49 -26.52 9.06
N ARG A 53 0.36 -25.39 9.75
CA ARG A 53 -0.89 -24.64 9.86
C ARG A 53 -0.63 -23.18 9.51
N ILE A 54 -1.67 -22.52 9.01
CA ILE A 54 -1.67 -21.07 8.77
C ILE A 54 -2.59 -20.41 9.80
N GLU A 55 -2.19 -19.28 10.32
CA GLU A 55 -2.95 -18.53 11.31
C GLU A 55 -3.05 -17.07 10.85
N LEU A 56 -4.19 -16.44 11.10
CA LEU A 56 -4.40 -15.02 10.88
C LEU A 56 -3.95 -14.26 12.12
N THR A 57 -2.85 -13.48 12.02
CA THR A 57 -2.30 -12.71 13.13
C THR A 57 -2.75 -11.25 13.13
N ALA A 58 -2.93 -10.67 11.94
CA ALA A 58 -3.46 -9.32 11.76
C ALA A 58 -4.15 -9.20 10.40
N ALA A 59 -5.16 -8.34 10.32
CA ALA A 59 -5.87 -7.99 9.10
C ALA A 59 -6.42 -6.57 9.24
N GLU A 60 -7.09 -6.07 8.21
CA GLU A 60 -7.82 -4.80 8.31
C GLU A 60 -8.84 -4.81 9.47
N PRO A 61 -8.92 -3.74 10.23
CA PRO A 61 -8.31 -2.42 10.05
C PRO A 61 -6.94 -2.24 10.74
N PHE A 62 -6.35 -3.30 11.33
CA PHE A 62 -5.07 -3.19 12.03
C PHE A 62 -3.90 -2.98 11.09
N VAL A 63 -3.95 -3.53 9.89
CA VAL A 63 -2.95 -3.34 8.82
C VAL A 63 -3.65 -3.16 7.48
N THR A 64 -3.07 -2.30 6.62
CA THR A 64 -3.54 -2.02 5.26
C THR A 64 -2.35 -1.94 4.33
N ASP A 65 -2.42 -2.55 3.16
CA ASP A 65 -1.33 -2.54 2.14
C ASP A 65 0.08 -2.84 2.70
N PRO A 66 0.27 -3.93 3.51
CA PRO A 66 1.56 -4.24 4.12
C PRO A 66 2.58 -4.70 3.07
N VAL A 67 3.80 -4.13 3.10
CA VAL A 67 4.88 -4.46 2.16
C VAL A 67 6.14 -4.98 2.85
N ALA A 68 6.36 -4.64 4.12
CA ALA A 68 7.49 -5.12 4.90
C ALA A 68 7.13 -5.15 6.39
N MET A 69 7.81 -5.99 7.16
CA MET A 69 7.63 -6.06 8.60
C MET A 69 8.93 -6.44 9.31
N ALA A 70 9.04 -6.07 10.57
CA ALA A 70 10.13 -6.46 11.46
C ALA A 70 9.64 -6.58 12.91
N PHE A 71 10.19 -7.52 13.66
CA PHE A 71 10.00 -7.61 15.11
C PHE A 71 11.09 -6.86 15.84
N ASP A 72 10.73 -6.22 16.92
CA ASP A 72 11.70 -5.67 17.86
C ASP A 72 12.08 -6.70 18.95
N GLU A 73 12.96 -6.29 19.86
CA GLU A 73 13.43 -7.10 21.00
C GLU A 73 12.34 -7.43 22.03
N ASN A 74 11.19 -6.74 21.96
CA ASN A 74 10.04 -6.96 22.85
C ASN A 74 8.92 -7.75 22.16
N SER A 75 9.20 -8.33 21.00
CA SER A 75 8.23 -9.09 20.16
C SER A 75 7.07 -8.24 19.63
N ARG A 76 7.20 -6.92 19.62
CA ARG A 76 6.23 -6.04 18.96
C ARG A 76 6.49 -6.08 17.46
N LEU A 77 5.43 -6.00 16.67
CA LEU A 77 5.52 -6.07 15.21
C LEU A 77 5.39 -4.67 14.60
N PHE A 78 6.42 -4.26 13.89
CA PHE A 78 6.36 -3.07 13.05
C PHE A 78 6.03 -3.46 11.62
N VAL A 79 5.02 -2.83 11.03
CA VAL A 79 4.55 -3.09 9.66
C VAL A 79 4.63 -1.81 8.84
N VAL A 80 5.28 -1.90 7.69
CA VAL A 80 5.34 -0.83 6.69
C VAL A 80 4.15 -0.97 5.76
N GLU A 81 3.39 0.10 5.61
CA GLU A 81 2.24 0.20 4.74
C GLU A 81 2.53 1.17 3.58
N MET A 82 2.43 0.68 2.33
CA MET A 82 2.68 1.50 1.13
C MET A 82 1.35 1.93 0.49
N ILE A 83 0.58 2.70 1.23
CA ILE A 83 -0.71 3.20 0.78
C ILE A 83 -0.51 4.16 -0.39
N GLY A 84 -1.37 4.06 -1.41
CA GLY A 84 -1.34 4.94 -2.59
C GLY A 84 -0.28 4.62 -3.64
N TYR A 85 0.32 3.46 -3.60
CA TYR A 85 1.17 2.98 -4.70
C TYR A 85 0.26 2.57 -5.90
N SER A 86 0.58 2.98 -7.15
CA SER A 86 1.81 3.62 -7.64
C SER A 86 1.59 5.10 -8.06
N GLU A 87 0.42 5.68 -7.84
CA GLU A 87 0.03 6.98 -8.39
C GLU A 87 0.23 8.14 -7.39
N HIS A 88 0.15 7.87 -6.07
CA HIS A 88 0.03 8.88 -5.03
C HIS A 88 1.31 9.05 -4.19
N ARG A 89 2.50 9.08 -4.84
CA ARG A 89 3.79 9.22 -4.15
C ARG A 89 3.89 10.49 -3.33
N ASP A 90 3.48 11.61 -3.93
CA ASP A 90 3.67 12.94 -3.35
C ASP A 90 2.65 13.24 -2.25
N ASP A 91 1.57 12.46 -2.19
CA ASP A 91 0.57 12.52 -1.10
C ASP A 91 1.12 11.93 0.21
N ARG A 92 2.25 11.18 0.15
CA ARG A 92 2.98 10.64 1.30
C ARG A 92 2.10 9.86 2.27
N LEU A 93 1.21 9.03 1.71
CA LEU A 93 0.22 8.25 2.47
C LEU A 93 0.83 7.06 3.21
N GLY A 94 2.08 6.70 2.88
CA GLY A 94 2.78 5.58 3.51
C GLY A 94 2.99 5.81 5.00
N GLN A 95 2.98 4.72 5.77
CA GLN A 95 3.10 4.76 7.23
C GLN A 95 3.76 3.51 7.78
N VAL A 96 4.11 3.57 9.06
CA VAL A 96 4.54 2.43 9.87
C VAL A 96 3.52 2.21 10.96
N ARG A 97 3.01 0.99 11.06
CA ARG A 97 2.19 0.53 12.18
C ARG A 97 3.02 -0.19 13.21
N LEU A 98 2.71 0.01 14.48
CA LEU A 98 3.17 -0.81 15.59
C LEU A 98 2.00 -1.64 16.09
N LEU A 99 2.17 -2.96 16.03
CA LEU A 99 1.17 -3.92 16.49
C LEU A 99 1.66 -4.61 17.75
N GLU A 100 0.77 -4.82 18.71
CA GLU A 100 1.03 -5.47 19.98
C GLU A 100 -0.01 -6.54 20.25
N ASP A 101 0.48 -7.71 20.69
CA ASP A 101 -0.32 -8.82 21.22
C ASP A 101 -0.33 -8.67 22.75
N GLU A 102 -1.38 -8.06 23.30
CA GLU A 102 -1.47 -7.72 24.72
C GLU A 102 -1.82 -8.93 25.60
N ASN A 103 -2.46 -9.94 25.00
CA ASN A 103 -2.96 -11.11 25.73
C ASN A 103 -2.10 -12.37 25.51
N GLY A 104 -1.17 -12.37 24.55
CA GLY A 104 -0.23 -13.45 24.27
C GLY A 104 -0.85 -14.63 23.52
N ASP A 105 -1.94 -14.41 22.78
CA ASP A 105 -2.63 -15.48 22.05
C ASP A 105 -2.11 -15.67 20.62
N GLY A 106 -1.16 -14.86 20.16
CA GLY A 106 -0.57 -14.89 18.84
C GLY A 106 -1.33 -14.06 17.80
N ARG A 107 -2.32 -13.27 18.24
CA ARG A 107 -3.02 -12.28 17.44
C ARG A 107 -2.75 -10.89 17.97
N TYR A 108 -2.68 -9.91 17.09
CA TYR A 108 -2.45 -8.55 17.52
C TYR A 108 -3.77 -7.89 17.92
N ASP A 109 -3.81 -7.37 19.16
CA ASP A 109 -4.98 -6.72 19.75
C ASP A 109 -4.96 -5.22 19.53
N ARG A 110 -3.77 -4.63 19.37
CA ARG A 110 -3.61 -3.21 19.22
C ARG A 110 -2.74 -2.86 18.02
N SER A 111 -3.14 -1.79 17.32
CA SER A 111 -2.41 -1.21 16.21
C SER A 111 -2.35 0.30 16.36
N THR A 112 -1.13 0.84 16.42
CA THR A 112 -0.85 2.28 16.52
C THR A 112 -0.13 2.75 15.27
N ILE A 113 -0.48 3.93 14.73
CA ILE A 113 0.34 4.57 13.69
C ILE A 113 1.59 5.10 14.41
N TYR A 114 2.70 4.38 14.22
CA TYR A 114 4.00 4.72 14.80
C TYR A 114 4.64 5.91 14.10
N ALA A 115 4.56 5.95 12.76
CA ALA A 115 5.02 7.06 11.96
C ALA A 115 4.22 7.12 10.65
N GLY A 116 3.92 8.31 10.18
CA GLY A 116 3.26 8.58 8.90
C GLY A 116 4.07 9.53 8.04
N ASP A 117 3.41 10.09 7.02
CA ASP A 117 4.01 11.04 6.08
C ASP A 117 5.26 10.46 5.39
N LEU A 118 5.15 9.22 4.90
CA LEU A 118 6.22 8.52 4.20
C LEU A 118 5.90 8.35 2.71
N ALA A 119 6.88 8.68 1.85
CA ALA A 119 6.76 8.45 0.42
C ALA A 119 7.24 7.04 0.08
N TRP A 120 6.31 6.16 -0.29
CA TRP A 120 6.58 4.79 -0.72
C TRP A 120 7.60 4.04 0.15
N PRO A 121 7.31 3.85 1.43
CA PRO A 121 8.19 3.08 2.30
C PRO A 121 8.17 1.60 1.88
N THR A 122 9.35 0.96 1.84
CA THR A 122 9.52 -0.40 1.28
C THR A 122 10.29 -1.36 2.17
N ALA A 123 11.01 -0.84 3.15
CA ALA A 123 11.91 -1.66 3.98
C ALA A 123 11.90 -1.18 5.42
N ILE A 124 12.14 -2.11 6.35
CA ILE A 124 12.22 -1.82 7.79
C ILE A 124 13.21 -2.75 8.47
N VAL A 125 13.93 -2.21 9.44
CA VAL A 125 14.71 -2.99 10.42
C VAL A 125 14.65 -2.30 11.78
N CYS A 126 14.41 -3.06 12.85
CA CYS A 126 14.43 -2.56 14.22
C CYS A 126 15.88 -2.44 14.72
N HIS A 127 16.20 -1.35 15.41
CA HIS A 127 17.50 -1.11 15.99
C HIS A 127 17.43 -0.07 17.12
N ASP A 128 18.09 -0.35 18.23
CA ASP A 128 18.24 0.59 19.35
C ASP A 128 16.92 1.26 19.81
N GLY A 129 15.84 0.47 19.92
CA GLY A 129 14.51 0.94 20.33
C GLY A 129 13.78 1.80 19.32
N GLY A 130 14.27 1.90 18.08
CA GLY A 130 13.65 2.56 16.97
C GLY A 130 13.68 1.69 15.71
N VAL A 131 13.38 2.27 14.56
CA VAL A 131 13.33 1.58 13.26
C VAL A 131 14.03 2.37 12.18
N PHE A 132 14.83 1.69 11.35
CA PHE A 132 15.25 2.23 10.06
C PHE A 132 14.21 1.91 8.99
N ILE A 133 13.82 2.89 8.22
CA ILE A 133 12.83 2.78 7.13
C ILE A 133 13.47 3.22 5.83
N GLY A 134 13.37 2.39 4.80
CA GLY A 134 13.64 2.81 3.42
C GLY A 134 12.38 3.47 2.85
N ALA A 135 12.39 4.79 2.72
CA ALA A 135 11.30 5.58 2.14
C ALA A 135 11.87 6.51 1.08
N THR A 136 11.62 6.20 -0.18
CA THR A 136 12.25 6.85 -1.34
C THR A 136 12.13 8.38 -1.33
N PRO A 137 13.26 9.15 -1.49
CA PRO A 137 14.62 8.66 -1.78
C PRO A 137 15.48 8.39 -0.55
N ASP A 138 14.93 8.45 0.66
CA ASP A 138 15.64 8.52 1.92
C ASP A 138 15.71 7.16 2.64
N ILE A 139 16.67 7.06 3.56
CA ILE A 139 16.68 6.09 4.64
C ILE A 139 16.53 6.89 5.92
N LEU A 140 15.47 6.60 6.67
CA LEU A 140 15.11 7.33 7.88
C LEU A 140 15.33 6.45 9.10
N TYR A 141 15.78 7.05 10.21
CA TYR A 141 15.71 6.43 11.52
C TYR A 141 14.60 7.10 12.31
N LEU A 142 13.65 6.32 12.80
CA LEU A 142 12.46 6.79 13.50
C LEU A 142 12.47 6.17 14.90
N LYS A 143 12.32 6.99 15.94
CA LYS A 143 12.33 6.53 17.33
C LYS A 143 11.27 7.25 18.16
N ASP A 144 10.59 6.50 19.00
CA ASP A 144 9.77 7.00 20.10
C ASP A 144 10.67 7.20 21.31
N THR A 145 10.86 8.45 21.75
CA THR A 145 11.71 8.79 22.90
C THR A 145 10.90 9.11 24.15
N ASN A 146 9.59 9.31 24.03
CA ASN A 146 8.71 9.69 25.11
C ASN A 146 7.79 8.55 25.61
N GLY A 147 7.72 7.43 24.88
CA GLY A 147 6.97 6.22 25.27
C GLY A 147 5.49 6.25 24.90
N ASP A 148 5.07 7.13 23.98
CA ASP A 148 3.67 7.22 23.52
C ASP A 148 3.35 6.33 22.32
N GLN A 149 4.32 5.51 21.90
CA GLN A 149 4.24 4.60 20.74
C GLN A 149 4.17 5.31 19.39
N LYS A 150 4.62 6.54 19.33
CA LYS A 150 4.78 7.31 18.09
C LYS A 150 6.19 7.83 18.00
N ALA A 151 6.78 7.76 16.81
CA ALA A 151 8.10 8.29 16.58
C ALA A 151 8.08 9.82 16.69
N ASP A 152 8.82 10.37 17.64
CA ASP A 152 9.04 11.80 17.85
C ASP A 152 10.45 12.25 17.43
N GLN A 153 11.33 11.31 17.14
CA GLN A 153 12.64 11.53 16.53
C GLN A 153 12.67 10.98 15.10
N ARG A 154 13.22 11.82 14.22
CA ARG A 154 13.38 11.47 12.81
C ARG A 154 14.76 11.91 12.30
#